data_dd1812709e66d9c7604ac410d022777b
#
_entry.id   dd1812709e66d9c7604ac410d022777b
#
_cell.length_a   1.000
_cell.length_b   1.000
_cell.length_c   1.000
_cell.angle_alpha   90.00
_cell.angle_beta   90.00
_cell.angle_gamma   90.00
#
_symmetry.space_group_name_H-M   'P 1'
#
loop_
_entity.id
_entity.type
_entity.pdbx_description
1 polymer ?
#
loop_
_entity_poly.entity_id
_entity_poly.type
_entity_poly.pdbx_seq_one_letter_code
_entity_poly.pdbx_strand_id
1 'polypeptide(L)'
;NTIVTRETQDGIVCGQAVHQREFGITKGMFWSPKGSALAFYRMDERMVTAYPLVNIDTRCATPVPHKYPMAGMKSHEVTVGVYQVATGQTVWLETGLPKEKYLTNIAWSPDEKSIYIAELNREQNEMHLMRYSALTGKKEADLFTETDRCYVEPQHPVLFLPNDPDK
;
A
#
# COMPACT_ATOMS: atom_id res chain seq x y z
N ASN A 1 -6.02 23.67 -7.07
CA ASN A 1 -5.25 22.61 -6.43
C ASN A 1 -5.95 22.21 -5.14
N THR A 2 -6.22 20.92 -4.94
CA THR A 2 -6.84 20.36 -3.72
C THR A 2 -5.78 19.62 -2.92
N ILE A 3 -5.72 19.87 -1.62
CA ILE A 3 -4.86 19.11 -0.69
C ILE A 3 -5.66 17.91 -0.21
N VAL A 4 -5.20 16.69 -0.53
CA VAL A 4 -5.87 15.43 -0.15
C VAL A 4 -5.48 14.99 1.26
N THR A 5 -4.22 15.18 1.65
CA THR A 5 -3.71 14.83 2.98
C THR A 5 -2.94 16.00 3.59
N ARG A 6 -2.98 16.12 4.93
CA ARG A 6 -2.25 17.14 5.69
C ARG A 6 -1.51 16.51 6.86
N GLU A 7 -0.74 15.47 6.57
CA GLU A 7 0.11 14.88 7.61
C GLU A 7 1.26 15.82 7.96
N THR A 8 1.39 16.10 9.24
CA THR A 8 2.45 16.97 9.77
C THR A 8 3.39 16.24 10.72
N GLN A 9 3.07 14.97 11.02
CA GLN A 9 3.91 14.15 11.89
C GLN A 9 5.08 13.58 11.11
N ASP A 10 6.28 13.78 11.63
CA ASP A 10 7.48 13.13 11.09
C ASP A 10 7.34 11.59 11.17
N GLY A 11 7.75 10.89 10.11
CA GLY A 11 7.62 9.45 9.98
C GLY A 11 6.23 8.98 9.50
N ILE A 12 5.34 9.89 9.07
CA ILE A 12 4.11 9.54 8.36
C ILE A 12 4.19 10.09 6.94
N VAL A 13 4.05 9.19 5.97
CA VAL A 13 4.20 9.51 4.55
C VAL A 13 2.96 9.08 3.78
N CYS A 14 2.44 9.95 2.91
CA CYS A 14 1.28 9.67 2.06
C CYS A 14 1.64 9.74 0.57
N GLY A 15 1.01 8.87 -0.24
CA GLY A 15 1.10 8.90 -1.69
C GLY A 15 2.45 8.47 -2.28
N GLN A 16 3.33 7.87 -1.49
CA GLN A 16 4.61 7.31 -1.94
C GLN A 16 4.56 5.79 -2.03
N ALA A 17 5.49 5.20 -2.79
CA ALA A 17 5.69 3.76 -2.81
C ALA A 17 6.13 3.28 -1.41
N VAL A 18 5.53 2.19 -0.96
CA VAL A 18 5.73 1.59 0.37
C VAL A 18 6.53 0.29 0.28
N HIS A 19 6.79 -0.35 1.41
CA HIS A 19 7.41 -1.67 1.52
C HIS A 19 8.74 -1.79 0.77
N GLN A 20 9.55 -0.72 0.80
CA GLN A 20 10.86 -0.63 0.11
C GLN A 20 10.77 -0.94 -1.40
N ARG A 21 9.58 -0.76 -2.00
CA ARG A 21 9.25 -1.06 -3.41
C ARG A 21 9.29 -2.56 -3.76
N GLU A 22 9.18 -3.43 -2.76
CA GLU A 22 9.01 -4.87 -2.98
C GLU A 22 7.65 -5.18 -3.63
N PHE A 23 7.47 -6.41 -4.08
CA PHE A 23 6.21 -6.95 -4.65
C PHE A 23 5.63 -6.13 -5.81
N GLY A 24 6.50 -5.57 -6.66
CA GLY A 24 6.07 -4.77 -7.81
C GLY A 24 5.50 -3.39 -7.46
N ILE A 25 5.68 -2.91 -6.23
CA ILE A 25 5.19 -1.59 -5.81
C ILE A 25 6.10 -0.50 -6.36
N THR A 26 5.64 0.24 -7.36
CA THR A 26 6.41 1.31 -8.01
C THR A 26 5.87 2.72 -7.73
N LYS A 27 4.62 2.80 -7.21
CA LYS A 27 3.92 4.07 -6.95
C LYS A 27 3.06 3.97 -5.69
N GLY A 28 2.64 5.11 -5.17
CA GLY A 28 1.79 5.18 -3.98
C GLY A 28 0.41 5.80 -4.22
N MET A 29 0.08 6.12 -5.47
CA MET A 29 -1.18 6.73 -5.87
C MET A 29 -1.79 6.00 -7.06
N PHE A 30 -3.11 5.75 -7.02
CA PHE A 30 -3.83 4.92 -7.98
C PHE A 30 -5.17 5.58 -8.31
N TRP A 31 -5.24 6.28 -9.42
CA TRP A 31 -6.49 6.85 -9.91
C TRP A 31 -7.46 5.76 -10.33
N SER A 32 -8.73 5.97 -10.02
CA SER A 32 -9.80 5.15 -10.56
C SER A 32 -9.91 5.34 -12.08
N PRO A 33 -10.43 4.36 -12.84
CA PRO A 33 -10.43 4.39 -14.32
C PRO A 33 -11.05 5.64 -14.94
N LYS A 34 -12.10 6.20 -14.32
CA LYS A 34 -12.79 7.42 -14.78
C LYS A 34 -12.34 8.68 -14.03
N GLY A 35 -11.42 8.55 -13.08
CA GLY A 35 -10.88 9.67 -12.29
C GLY A 35 -11.82 10.21 -11.21
N SER A 36 -12.84 9.44 -10.81
CA SER A 36 -13.79 9.85 -9.75
C SER A 36 -13.21 9.75 -8.34
N ALA A 37 -12.17 8.93 -8.17
CA ALA A 37 -11.53 8.71 -6.88
C ALA A 37 -10.02 8.45 -7.02
N LEU A 38 -9.29 8.64 -5.93
CA LEU A 38 -7.86 8.39 -5.83
C LEU A 38 -7.57 7.50 -4.63
N ALA A 39 -7.11 6.27 -4.87
CA ALA A 39 -6.55 5.45 -3.82
C ALA A 39 -5.08 5.82 -3.58
N PHE A 40 -4.65 5.83 -2.32
CA PHE A 40 -3.27 6.16 -1.97
C PHE A 40 -2.82 5.44 -0.70
N TYR A 41 -1.53 5.16 -0.63
CA TYR A 41 -0.90 4.65 0.58
C TYR A 41 -0.69 5.75 1.61
N ARG A 42 -0.91 5.40 2.88
CA ARG A 42 -0.41 6.11 4.05
C ARG A 42 0.46 5.15 4.83
N MET A 43 1.73 5.49 4.99
CA MET A 43 2.73 4.70 5.69
C MET A 43 3.09 5.38 7.00
N ASP A 44 3.02 4.65 8.11
CA ASP A 44 3.57 5.03 9.39
C ASP A 44 4.88 4.25 9.62
N GLU A 45 5.99 4.95 9.65
CA GLU A 45 7.33 4.38 9.85
C GLU A 45 7.99 4.85 11.15
N ARG A 46 7.22 5.45 12.07
CA ARG A 46 7.74 6.00 13.32
C ARG A 46 8.41 4.94 14.19
N MET A 47 7.89 3.72 14.17
CA MET A 47 8.43 2.57 14.89
C MET A 47 9.61 1.88 14.19
N VAL A 48 9.90 2.23 12.95
CA VAL A 48 10.97 1.60 12.17
C VAL A 48 12.33 2.13 12.59
N THR A 49 13.28 1.22 12.76
CA THR A 49 14.67 1.58 13.11
C THR A 49 15.32 2.36 11.98
N ALA A 50 16.05 3.40 12.33
CA ALA A 50 16.87 4.14 11.38
C ALA A 50 18.18 3.40 11.11
N TYR A 51 18.41 3.05 9.85
CA TYR A 51 19.66 2.50 9.37
C TYR A 51 20.59 3.65 8.90
N PRO A 52 21.84 3.72 9.36
CA PRO A 52 22.76 4.78 8.98
C PRO A 52 23.34 4.50 7.57
N LEU A 53 22.82 5.16 6.56
CA LEU A 53 23.49 5.26 5.28
C LEU A 53 24.65 6.26 5.39
N VAL A 54 25.71 6.05 4.61
CA VAL A 54 26.86 6.94 4.61
C VAL A 54 26.83 7.82 3.38
N ASN A 55 26.74 9.13 3.58
CA ASN A 55 26.92 10.11 2.51
C ASN A 55 28.43 10.36 2.33
N ILE A 56 28.89 10.02 1.13
CA ILE A 56 30.29 10.17 0.71
C ILE A 56 30.55 11.42 -0.15
N ASP A 57 29.53 12.22 -0.46
CA ASP A 57 29.65 13.42 -1.29
C ASP A 57 30.28 14.59 -0.54
N THR A 58 30.38 14.49 0.78
CA THR A 58 31.05 15.46 1.63
C THR A 58 32.50 15.06 1.91
N ARG A 59 33.36 16.04 2.15
CA ARG A 59 34.79 15.80 2.42
C ARG A 59 35.01 14.84 3.61
N CYS A 60 34.20 14.97 4.65
CA CYS A 60 34.10 14.00 5.74
C CYS A 60 32.77 13.29 5.60
N ALA A 61 32.78 11.97 5.43
CA ALA A 61 31.56 11.18 5.33
C ALA A 61 30.63 11.41 6.54
N THR A 62 29.34 11.56 6.29
CA THR A 62 28.34 11.81 7.32
C THR A 62 27.24 10.75 7.29
N PRO A 63 26.71 10.30 8.45
CA PRO A 63 25.58 9.39 8.46
C PRO A 63 24.30 10.11 8.03
N VAL A 64 23.52 9.47 7.15
CA VAL A 64 22.16 9.88 6.77
C VAL A 64 21.21 8.78 7.22
N PRO A 65 20.38 9.01 8.24
CA PRO A 65 19.46 7.98 8.74
C PRO A 65 18.39 7.67 7.69
N HIS A 66 18.17 6.39 7.43
CA HIS A 66 17.12 5.90 6.56
C HIS A 66 16.27 4.87 7.30
N LYS A 67 14.95 5.06 7.30
CA LYS A 67 14.02 4.11 7.93
C LYS A 67 14.01 2.80 7.14
N TYR A 68 14.56 1.74 7.74
CA TYR A 68 14.66 0.43 7.10
C TYR A 68 14.29 -0.69 8.08
N PRO A 69 13.23 -1.47 7.81
CA PRO A 69 12.81 -2.56 8.68
C PRO A 69 13.69 -3.79 8.46
N MET A 70 14.80 -3.87 9.17
CA MET A 70 15.69 -5.04 9.13
C MET A 70 14.99 -6.30 9.62
N ALA A 71 15.51 -7.48 9.20
CA ALA A 71 14.97 -8.78 9.58
C ALA A 71 14.79 -8.90 11.11
N GLY A 72 13.64 -9.39 11.55
CA GLY A 72 13.28 -9.54 12.96
C GLY A 72 12.95 -8.24 13.70
N MET A 73 13.04 -7.08 13.05
CA MET A 73 12.71 -5.78 13.64
C MET A 73 11.31 -5.30 13.21
N LYS A 74 10.79 -4.31 13.94
CA LYS A 74 9.51 -3.66 13.63
C LYS A 74 9.51 -3.06 12.22
N SER A 75 8.48 -3.40 11.45
CA SER A 75 8.22 -2.83 10.14
C SER A 75 7.26 -1.65 10.24
N HIS A 76 7.14 -0.90 9.15
CA HIS A 76 6.14 0.15 9.01
C HIS A 76 4.73 -0.43 8.89
N GLU A 77 3.75 0.36 9.29
CA GLU A 77 2.34 0.05 9.14
C GLU A 77 1.75 0.85 7.98
N VAL A 78 1.12 0.15 7.04
CA VAL A 78 0.52 0.77 5.86
C VAL A 78 -1.00 0.68 5.92
N THR A 79 -1.65 1.76 5.51
CA THR A 79 -3.09 1.82 5.28
C THR A 79 -3.37 2.38 3.89
N VAL A 80 -4.55 2.11 3.36
CA VAL A 80 -4.99 2.63 2.06
C VAL A 80 -6.17 3.56 2.28
N GLY A 81 -6.02 4.80 1.83
CA GLY A 81 -7.09 5.78 1.77
C GLY A 81 -7.67 5.89 0.36
N VAL A 82 -8.96 6.14 0.25
CA VAL A 82 -9.69 6.38 -1.00
C VAL A 82 -10.32 7.75 -0.94
N TYR A 83 -9.72 8.71 -1.61
CA TYR A 83 -10.23 10.06 -1.72
C TYR A 83 -11.31 10.15 -2.80
N GLN A 84 -12.51 10.59 -2.43
CA GLN A 84 -13.63 10.80 -3.32
C GLN A 84 -13.62 12.24 -3.87
N VAL A 85 -13.41 12.40 -5.17
CA VAL A 85 -13.24 13.73 -5.80
C VAL A 85 -14.47 14.59 -5.64
N ALA A 86 -15.68 14.00 -5.76
CA ALA A 86 -16.94 14.73 -5.70
C ALA A 86 -17.23 15.31 -4.30
N THR A 87 -16.84 14.62 -3.24
CA THR A 87 -17.16 15.01 -1.85
C THR A 87 -15.99 15.62 -1.11
N GLY A 88 -14.76 15.39 -1.60
CA GLY A 88 -13.53 15.79 -0.92
C GLY A 88 -13.23 14.97 0.34
N GLN A 89 -13.90 13.84 0.56
CA GLN A 89 -13.73 12.99 1.73
C GLN A 89 -12.83 11.80 1.41
N THR A 90 -12.09 11.34 2.42
CA THR A 90 -11.28 10.12 2.35
C THR A 90 -11.92 9.02 3.18
N VAL A 91 -12.12 7.87 2.55
CA VAL A 91 -12.53 6.62 3.19
C VAL A 91 -11.28 5.75 3.39
N TRP A 92 -11.11 5.18 4.58
CA TRP A 92 -10.00 4.27 4.87
C TRP A 92 -10.45 2.83 4.74
N LEU A 93 -9.65 2.00 4.07
CA LEU A 93 -9.93 0.57 3.93
C LEU A 93 -9.71 -0.15 5.26
N GLU A 94 -10.66 -1.00 5.64
CA GLU A 94 -10.65 -1.79 6.88
C GLU A 94 -9.84 -3.07 6.69
N THR A 95 -8.54 -2.94 6.50
CA THR A 95 -7.65 -4.07 6.24
C THR A 95 -7.41 -4.96 7.47
N GLY A 96 -7.80 -4.50 8.65
CA GLY A 96 -7.74 -5.31 9.87
C GLY A 96 -6.33 -5.54 10.43
N LEU A 97 -6.21 -6.57 11.26
CA LEU A 97 -4.95 -6.98 11.90
C LEU A 97 -4.39 -8.26 11.24
N PRO A 98 -3.07 -8.52 11.36
CA PRO A 98 -2.05 -7.63 11.93
C PRO A 98 -1.80 -6.42 11.04
N LYS A 99 -1.29 -5.32 11.60
CA LYS A 99 -0.94 -4.12 10.82
C LYS A 99 0.41 -4.25 10.10
N GLU A 100 1.31 -5.05 10.63
CA GLU A 100 2.59 -5.39 10.00
C GLU A 100 2.40 -6.42 8.88
N LYS A 101 1.63 -6.10 7.86
CA LYS A 101 1.47 -6.88 6.64
C LYS A 101 1.76 -6.01 5.43
N TYR A 102 1.95 -6.65 4.29
CA TYR A 102 2.18 -5.94 3.05
C TYR A 102 0.85 -5.76 2.30
N LEU A 103 0.53 -4.53 1.94
CA LEU A 103 -0.61 -4.19 1.10
C LEU A 103 -0.10 -3.92 -0.30
N THR A 104 -0.22 -4.91 -1.19
CA THR A 104 0.44 -4.91 -2.50
C THR A 104 -0.58 -4.92 -3.63
N ASN A 105 -0.12 -4.62 -4.84
CA ASN A 105 -0.86 -4.87 -6.09
C ASN A 105 -2.27 -4.28 -6.12
N ILE A 106 -2.40 -3.00 -5.72
CA ILE A 106 -3.68 -2.29 -5.74
C ILE A 106 -4.21 -2.20 -7.18
N ALA A 107 -5.45 -2.67 -7.37
CA ALA A 107 -6.20 -2.54 -8.61
C ALA A 107 -7.62 -2.01 -8.35
N TRP A 108 -8.14 -1.22 -9.29
CA TRP A 108 -9.51 -0.76 -9.29
C TRP A 108 -10.39 -1.68 -10.13
N SER A 109 -11.64 -1.93 -9.67
CA SER A 109 -12.65 -2.48 -10.56
C SER A 109 -12.99 -1.50 -11.69
N PRO A 110 -13.40 -1.98 -12.89
CA PRO A 110 -13.76 -1.10 -14.01
C PRO A 110 -14.93 -0.16 -13.72
N ASP A 111 -15.83 -0.56 -12.82
CA ASP A 111 -16.98 0.24 -12.36
C ASP A 111 -16.64 1.23 -11.25
N GLU A 112 -15.39 1.24 -10.76
CA GLU A 112 -14.85 2.10 -9.68
C GLU A 112 -15.47 1.86 -8.28
N LYS A 113 -16.23 0.77 -8.09
CA LYS A 113 -16.87 0.50 -6.80
C LYS A 113 -16.00 -0.26 -5.82
N SER A 114 -15.04 -1.04 -6.33
CA SER A 114 -14.20 -1.91 -5.53
C SER A 114 -12.71 -1.70 -5.78
N ILE A 115 -11.93 -1.99 -4.75
CA ILE A 115 -10.46 -2.04 -4.78
C ILE A 115 -10.02 -3.45 -4.42
N TYR A 116 -9.10 -3.97 -5.20
CA TYR A 116 -8.45 -5.25 -4.99
C TYR A 116 -7.05 -5.04 -4.45
N ILE A 117 -6.68 -5.80 -3.43
CA ILE A 117 -5.36 -5.73 -2.79
C ILE A 117 -4.89 -7.16 -2.53
N ALA A 118 -3.65 -7.47 -2.90
CA ALA A 118 -2.97 -8.64 -2.42
C ALA A 118 -2.36 -8.33 -1.04
N GLU A 119 -2.95 -8.89 0.01
CA GLU A 119 -2.46 -8.78 1.38
C GLU A 119 -1.52 -9.95 1.67
N LEU A 120 -0.25 -9.66 1.87
CA LEU A 120 0.77 -10.65 2.17
C LEU A 120 1.16 -10.54 3.65
N ASN A 121 1.28 -11.66 4.34
CA ASN A 121 1.71 -11.68 5.73
C ASN A 121 3.19 -11.26 5.88
N ARG A 122 3.63 -10.96 7.11
CA ARG A 122 5.01 -10.51 7.38
C ARG A 122 6.04 -11.59 7.08
N GLU A 123 5.70 -12.85 7.23
CA GLU A 123 6.51 -14.03 6.91
C GLU A 123 6.65 -14.25 5.40
N GLN A 124 5.84 -13.56 4.59
CA GLN A 124 5.85 -13.61 3.12
C GLN A 124 5.52 -15.00 2.56
N ASN A 125 4.70 -15.77 3.24
CA ASN A 125 4.35 -17.14 2.83
C ASN A 125 2.84 -17.39 2.73
N GLU A 126 2.00 -16.39 3.01
CA GLU A 126 0.56 -16.45 2.87
C GLU A 126 0.03 -15.11 2.32
N MET A 127 -0.61 -15.17 1.17
CA MET A 127 -1.22 -14.04 0.47
C MET A 127 -2.71 -14.26 0.29
N HIS A 128 -3.49 -13.23 0.57
CA HIS A 128 -4.91 -13.16 0.32
C HIS A 128 -5.22 -12.07 -0.70
N LEU A 129 -5.92 -12.42 -1.77
CA LEU A 129 -6.48 -11.41 -2.68
C LEU A 129 -7.82 -10.93 -2.13
N MET A 130 -7.81 -9.73 -1.59
CA MET A 130 -8.96 -9.10 -0.94
C MET A 130 -9.68 -8.11 -1.85
N ARG A 131 -11.00 -8.04 -1.72
CA ARG A 131 -11.83 -7.00 -2.34
C ARG A 131 -12.44 -6.11 -1.26
N TYR A 132 -12.34 -4.81 -1.46
CA TYR A 132 -12.86 -3.76 -0.58
C TYR A 132 -13.80 -2.82 -1.32
N SER A 133 -14.86 -2.36 -0.64
CA SER A 133 -15.70 -1.27 -1.15
C SER A 133 -14.92 0.04 -1.18
N ALA A 134 -14.84 0.68 -2.34
CA ALA A 134 -14.22 1.99 -2.48
C ALA A 134 -15.02 3.12 -1.82
N LEU A 135 -16.31 2.90 -1.54
CA LEU A 135 -17.20 3.89 -0.94
C LEU A 135 -17.27 3.80 0.58
N THR A 136 -17.16 2.59 1.15
CA THR A 136 -17.31 2.37 2.59
C THR A 136 -16.03 1.95 3.28
N GLY A 137 -15.03 1.50 2.54
CA GLY A 137 -13.78 0.94 3.06
C GLY A 137 -13.91 -0.49 3.58
N LYS A 138 -15.10 -1.05 3.63
CA LYS A 138 -15.35 -2.39 4.20
C LYS A 138 -14.84 -3.50 3.29
N LYS A 139 -14.33 -4.55 3.91
CA LYS A 139 -14.01 -5.79 3.22
C LYS A 139 -15.28 -6.42 2.68
N GLU A 140 -15.28 -6.75 1.38
CA GLU A 140 -16.41 -7.38 0.68
C GLU A 140 -16.19 -8.87 0.49
N ALA A 141 -14.95 -9.28 0.17
CA ALA A 141 -14.62 -10.67 -0.08
C ALA A 141 -13.13 -10.96 0.13
N ASP A 142 -12.84 -12.20 0.48
CA ASP A 142 -11.57 -12.89 0.32
C ASP A 142 -11.73 -13.82 -0.89
N LEU A 143 -11.05 -13.49 -1.98
CA LEU A 143 -11.31 -14.10 -3.29
C LEU A 143 -10.40 -15.30 -3.57
N PHE A 144 -9.18 -15.23 -3.06
CA PHE A 144 -8.15 -16.19 -3.36
C PHE A 144 -7.07 -16.17 -2.28
N THR A 145 -6.61 -17.35 -1.88
CA THR A 145 -5.49 -17.49 -0.94
C THR A 145 -4.39 -18.31 -1.61
N GLU A 146 -3.18 -17.82 -1.52
CA GLU A 146 -1.97 -18.52 -1.94
C GLU A 146 -1.03 -18.71 -0.76
N THR A 147 -0.54 -19.93 -0.58
CA THR A 147 0.41 -20.25 0.48
C THR A 147 1.56 -21.06 -0.09
N ASP A 148 2.75 -20.82 0.42
CA ASP A 148 3.94 -21.62 0.13
C ASP A 148 4.75 -21.81 1.42
N ARG A 149 5.47 -22.93 1.54
CA ARG A 149 6.34 -23.15 2.71
C ARG A 149 7.58 -22.26 2.73
N CYS A 150 7.92 -21.62 1.61
CA CYS A 150 9.02 -20.69 1.48
C CYS A 150 8.51 -19.26 1.33
N TYR A 151 8.20 -18.84 0.09
CA TYR A 151 7.78 -17.46 -0.19
C TYR A 151 6.68 -17.41 -1.25
N VAL A 152 5.77 -16.46 -1.06
CA VAL A 152 4.80 -15.99 -2.05
C VAL A 152 5.17 -14.57 -2.43
N GLU A 153 5.36 -14.31 -3.73
CA GLU A 153 5.80 -13.01 -4.25
C GLU A 153 4.80 -12.45 -5.26
N PRO A 154 3.72 -11.77 -4.82
CA PRO A 154 2.76 -11.14 -5.73
C PRO A 154 3.41 -9.95 -6.44
N GLN A 155 3.64 -10.05 -7.76
CA GLN A 155 4.34 -9.03 -8.54
C GLN A 155 3.40 -8.17 -9.39
N HIS A 156 2.18 -8.61 -9.65
CA HIS A 156 1.25 -7.97 -10.58
C HIS A 156 -0.15 -7.80 -9.99
N PRO A 157 -0.79 -6.64 -10.20
CA PRO A 157 -2.17 -6.42 -9.79
C PRO A 157 -3.15 -7.24 -10.65
N VAL A 158 -4.38 -7.36 -10.15
CA VAL A 158 -5.50 -7.91 -10.94
C VAL A 158 -5.66 -7.11 -12.23
N LEU A 159 -5.78 -7.83 -13.33
CA LEU A 159 -6.04 -7.26 -14.64
C LEU A 159 -7.45 -7.65 -15.09
N PHE A 160 -8.28 -6.66 -15.36
CA PHE A 160 -9.62 -6.85 -15.90
C PHE A 160 -9.58 -6.87 -17.43
N LEU A 161 -10.32 -7.78 -18.03
CA LEU A 161 -10.43 -7.85 -19.49
C LEU A 161 -11.28 -6.67 -20.01
N PRO A 162 -10.83 -5.93 -21.03
CA PRO A 162 -11.54 -4.74 -21.52
C PRO A 162 -12.96 -5.01 -22.00
N ASN A 163 -13.23 -6.22 -22.52
CA ASN A 163 -14.51 -6.61 -23.10
C ASN A 163 -15.32 -7.54 -22.19
N ASP A 164 -14.83 -7.87 -21.01
CA ASP A 164 -15.48 -8.72 -20.02
C ASP A 164 -15.07 -8.25 -18.61
N PRO A 165 -15.70 -7.17 -18.13
CA PRO A 165 -15.29 -6.53 -16.87
C PRO A 165 -15.59 -7.38 -15.63
N ASP A 166 -16.28 -8.49 -15.78
CA ASP A 166 -16.57 -9.45 -14.71
C ASP A 166 -15.52 -10.58 -14.62
N LYS A 167 -14.52 -10.54 -15.51
CA LYS A 167 -13.39 -11.51 -15.54
C LYS A 167 -12.05 -10.85 -15.51
#